data_b09ea237fb7e4ff2446f45c58bfad00a
#
_entry.id   b09ea237fb7e4ff2446f45c58bfad00a
#
_cell.length_a   1.000
_cell.length_b   1.000
_cell.length_c   1.000
_cell.angle_alpha   90.00
_cell.angle_beta   90.00
_cell.angle_gamma   90.00
#
_symmetry.space_group_name_H-M   'P 1'
#
loop_
_entity.id
_entity.type
_entity.pdbx_description
1 polymer ?
#
loop_
_entity_poly.entity_id
_entity_poly.type
_entity_poly.pdbx_seq_one_letter_code
_entity_poly.pdbx_strand_id
1 'polypeptide(L)'
;MLGKFEHSSLQRLLLWMPLIALLITTGCQKRNEVIAGLEIPIPEKMTRNPDKVFDPIPGFQDGQASYQGKVAPKEIFDFYQEVMAAKGWQPTSRFARNEQDSIAYTKGNRLVLVKYNPNPDGTTVLTVMVGTQDPPK
;
A
#
# COMPACT_ATOMS: atom_id res chain seq x y z
N MET A 1 13.14 -65.76 -34.97
CA MET A 1 13.10 -65.44 -33.51
C MET A 1 12.96 -63.94 -33.36
N LEU A 2 11.77 -63.54 -32.99
CA LEU A 2 11.39 -62.14 -32.96
C LEU A 2 11.64 -61.58 -31.55
N GLY A 3 12.60 -60.68 -31.44
CA GLY A 3 12.82 -59.95 -30.21
C GLY A 3 11.66 -59.01 -29.92
N LYS A 4 11.00 -59.19 -28.78
CA LYS A 4 10.02 -58.29 -28.26
C LYS A 4 10.72 -56.94 -27.92
N PHE A 5 10.43 -55.93 -28.71
CA PHE A 5 10.75 -54.58 -28.33
C PHE A 5 9.82 -54.16 -27.20
N GLU A 6 10.38 -54.03 -26.01
CA GLU A 6 9.66 -53.49 -24.88
C GLU A 6 9.54 -51.98 -25.02
N HIS A 7 8.36 -51.54 -25.39
CA HIS A 7 7.96 -50.14 -25.41
C HIS A 7 7.61 -49.60 -24.02
N SER A 8 8.21 -50.13 -22.96
CA SER A 8 7.78 -49.77 -21.59
C SER A 8 8.59 -48.65 -20.92
N SER A 9 9.63 -48.16 -21.58
CA SER A 9 10.48 -47.11 -20.94
C SER A 9 10.16 -45.67 -21.34
N LEU A 10 9.36 -45.44 -22.36
CA LEU A 10 9.00 -44.10 -22.80
C LEU A 10 7.77 -43.51 -22.09
N GLN A 11 6.94 -44.35 -21.48
CA GLN A 11 5.75 -43.88 -20.74
C GLN A 11 6.05 -43.44 -19.30
N ARG A 12 7.21 -43.76 -18.75
CA ARG A 12 7.57 -43.37 -17.38
C ARG A 12 8.25 -42.01 -17.28
N LEU A 13 8.63 -41.40 -18.38
CA LEU A 13 9.29 -40.07 -18.43
C LEU A 13 8.31 -38.90 -18.47
N LEU A 14 7.01 -39.15 -18.68
CA LEU A 14 5.98 -38.12 -18.77
C LEU A 14 5.27 -37.79 -17.44
N LEU A 15 5.62 -38.50 -16.37
CA LEU A 15 4.98 -38.32 -15.06
C LEU A 15 5.80 -37.44 -14.06
N TRP A 16 6.91 -36.90 -14.52
CA TRP A 16 7.67 -35.92 -13.74
C TRP A 16 7.53 -34.53 -14.32
N MET A 17 6.31 -34.11 -14.59
CA MET A 17 6.03 -32.68 -14.61
C MET A 17 6.16 -32.17 -13.18
N PRO A 18 7.13 -31.27 -12.91
CA PRO A 18 7.12 -30.58 -11.64
C PRO A 18 5.83 -29.79 -11.59
N LEU A 19 5.02 -30.09 -10.59
CA LEU A 19 3.93 -29.24 -10.13
C LEU A 19 4.60 -27.91 -9.74
N ILE A 20 4.74 -27.03 -10.71
CA ILE A 20 5.12 -25.65 -10.46
C ILE A 20 3.96 -25.11 -9.64
N ALA A 21 4.12 -25.17 -8.32
CA ALA A 21 3.26 -24.45 -7.39
C ALA A 21 3.32 -22.99 -7.82
N LEU A 22 2.25 -22.55 -8.44
CA LEU A 22 2.00 -21.16 -8.73
C LEU A 22 1.92 -20.47 -7.36
N LEU A 23 3.05 -20.01 -6.86
CA LEU A 23 3.11 -19.08 -5.73
C LEU A 23 2.44 -17.81 -6.22
N ILE A 24 1.12 -17.79 -6.08
CA ILE A 24 0.33 -16.57 -6.18
C ILE A 24 0.79 -15.73 -4.99
N THR A 25 1.81 -14.94 -5.19
CA THR A 25 2.12 -13.84 -4.28
C THR A 25 0.95 -12.89 -4.37
N THR A 26 0.00 -13.03 -3.46
CA THR A 26 -0.99 -11.98 -3.19
C THR A 26 -0.23 -10.79 -2.60
N GLY A 27 0.56 -10.13 -3.42
CA GLY A 27 1.12 -8.84 -3.08
C GLY A 27 -0.06 -7.89 -2.84
N CYS A 28 0.01 -7.06 -1.80
CA CYS A 28 -0.93 -5.97 -1.61
C CYS A 28 -0.98 -5.16 -2.90
N GLN A 29 -2.05 -5.32 -3.67
CA GLN A 29 -2.26 -4.53 -4.86
C GLN A 29 -2.41 -3.08 -4.42
N LYS A 30 -1.64 -2.22 -5.04
CA LYS A 30 -1.64 -0.79 -4.77
C LYS A 30 -2.21 -0.05 -5.98
N ARG A 31 -3.06 0.91 -5.72
CA ARG A 31 -3.53 1.88 -6.68
C ARG A 31 -2.79 3.19 -6.42
N ASN A 32 -2.28 3.85 -7.45
CA ASN A 32 -1.72 5.19 -7.32
C ASN A 32 -2.80 6.22 -7.62
N GLU A 33 -2.93 7.22 -6.76
CA GLU A 33 -3.78 8.39 -6.99
C GLU A 33 -2.95 9.66 -6.95
N VAL A 34 -3.34 10.64 -7.76
CA VAL A 34 -2.68 11.93 -7.80
C VAL A 34 -3.36 12.88 -6.81
N ILE A 35 -2.60 13.31 -5.81
CA ILE A 35 -3.04 14.28 -4.80
C ILE A 35 -2.06 15.44 -4.83
N ALA A 36 -2.53 16.63 -5.14
CA ALA A 36 -1.68 17.84 -5.25
C ALA A 36 -0.42 17.64 -6.12
N GLY A 37 -0.58 16.95 -7.25
CA GLY A 37 0.51 16.66 -8.19
C GLY A 37 1.48 15.56 -7.79
N LEU A 38 1.22 14.86 -6.68
CA LEU A 38 2.00 13.70 -6.24
C LEU A 38 1.24 12.40 -6.47
N GLU A 39 1.93 11.40 -7.00
CA GLU A 39 1.41 10.03 -7.04
C GLU A 39 1.57 9.38 -5.67
N ILE A 40 0.46 9.18 -5.00
CA ILE A 40 0.40 8.55 -3.69
C ILE A 40 -0.20 7.13 -3.83
N PRO A 41 0.48 6.11 -3.34
CA PRO A 41 -0.07 4.76 -3.32
C PRO A 41 -1.21 4.68 -2.28
N ILE A 42 -2.31 4.09 -2.69
CA ILE A 42 -3.48 3.85 -1.83
C ILE A 42 -3.73 2.33 -1.78
N PRO A 43 -3.98 1.75 -0.61
CA PRO A 43 -4.35 0.33 -0.51
C PRO A 43 -5.60 0.04 -1.34
N GLU A 44 -5.59 -1.07 -2.09
CA GLU A 44 -6.66 -1.39 -3.05
C GLU A 44 -8.04 -1.52 -2.40
N LYS A 45 -8.09 -2.05 -1.17
CA LYS A 45 -9.34 -2.22 -0.41
C LYS A 45 -9.95 -0.91 0.11
N MET A 46 -9.30 0.21 -0.14
CA MET A 46 -9.74 1.53 0.28
C MET A 46 -10.50 2.23 -0.85
N THR A 47 -11.70 2.68 -0.58
CA THR A 47 -12.53 3.46 -1.53
C THR A 47 -12.50 4.92 -1.17
N ARG A 48 -12.36 5.79 -2.16
CA ARG A 48 -12.36 7.23 -1.95
C ARG A 48 -13.69 7.69 -1.35
N ASN A 49 -13.59 8.55 -0.33
CA ASN A 49 -14.73 9.19 0.31
C ASN A 49 -14.64 10.71 0.09
N PRO A 50 -15.31 11.24 -0.96
CA PRO A 50 -15.21 12.65 -1.33
C PRO A 50 -15.87 13.58 -0.32
N ASP A 51 -16.81 13.08 0.48
CA ASP A 51 -17.58 13.89 1.43
C ASP A 51 -16.79 14.17 2.74
N LYS A 52 -15.70 13.45 2.97
CA LYS A 52 -14.84 13.69 4.12
C LYS A 52 -13.72 14.64 3.77
N VAL A 53 -13.91 15.89 4.15
CA VAL A 53 -12.88 16.93 4.09
C VAL A 53 -12.53 17.30 5.53
N PHE A 54 -11.24 17.40 5.81
CA PHE A 54 -10.74 17.80 7.13
C PHE A 54 -10.15 19.21 7.05
N ASP A 55 -10.13 19.89 8.18
CA ASP A 55 -9.44 21.17 8.27
C ASP A 55 -7.96 21.00 7.92
N PRO A 56 -7.40 21.87 7.08
CA PRO A 56 -5.99 21.81 6.72
C PRO A 56 -5.09 21.90 7.96
N ILE A 57 -4.16 20.97 8.05
CA ILE A 57 -3.13 21.02 9.08
C ILE A 57 -1.99 21.92 8.59
N PRO A 58 -1.46 22.83 9.42
CA PRO A 58 -0.33 23.65 9.02
C PRO A 58 0.82 22.83 8.44
N GLY A 59 1.32 23.20 7.27
CA GLY A 59 2.33 22.46 6.52
C GLY A 59 1.79 21.43 5.53
N PHE A 60 0.48 21.09 5.58
CA PHE A 60 -0.16 20.10 4.70
C PHE A 60 -1.41 20.68 4.01
N GLN A 61 -1.23 21.83 3.36
CA GLN A 61 -2.34 22.63 2.80
C GLN A 61 -2.49 22.52 1.29
N ASP A 62 -1.60 21.77 0.61
CA ASP A 62 -1.59 21.71 -0.86
C ASP A 62 -2.73 20.85 -1.42
N GLY A 63 -3.16 19.83 -0.67
CA GLY A 63 -4.27 18.97 -1.05
C GLY A 63 -4.48 17.83 -0.06
N GLN A 64 -5.67 17.25 -0.13
CA GLN A 64 -6.01 16.09 0.69
C GLN A 64 -6.97 15.15 -0.04
N ALA A 65 -6.99 13.91 0.38
CA ALA A 65 -7.99 12.93 -0.03
C ALA A 65 -8.27 11.96 1.12
N SER A 66 -9.51 11.54 1.23
CA SER A 66 -9.97 10.58 2.24
C SER A 66 -10.50 9.32 1.61
N TYR A 67 -10.28 8.21 2.28
CA TYR A 67 -10.65 6.87 1.85
C TYR A 67 -11.26 6.11 3.03
N GLN A 68 -12.05 5.10 2.73
CA GLN A 68 -12.63 4.23 3.74
C GLN A 68 -12.63 2.79 3.24
N GLY A 69 -12.36 1.84 4.12
CA GLY A 69 -12.36 0.42 3.78
C GLY A 69 -12.13 -0.48 4.99
N LYS A 70 -12.33 -1.77 4.79
CA LYS A 70 -12.06 -2.80 5.81
C LYS A 70 -10.59 -3.20 5.75
N VAL A 71 -9.74 -2.34 6.26
CA VAL A 71 -8.29 -2.57 6.37
C VAL A 71 -7.88 -2.25 7.80
N ALA A 72 -7.18 -3.17 8.46
CA ALA A 72 -6.74 -2.95 9.83
C ALA A 72 -5.68 -1.83 9.89
N PRO A 73 -5.65 -1.02 10.96
CA PRO A 73 -4.64 0.03 11.12
C PRO A 73 -3.20 -0.45 10.94
N LYS A 74 -2.89 -1.64 11.45
CA LYS A 74 -1.55 -2.24 11.28
C LYS A 74 -1.23 -2.54 9.81
N GLU A 75 -2.19 -3.01 9.03
CA GLU A 75 -1.99 -3.25 7.59
C GLU A 75 -1.71 -1.96 6.84
N ILE A 76 -2.39 -0.86 7.21
CA ILE A 76 -2.14 0.46 6.63
C ILE A 76 -0.74 0.95 6.98
N PHE A 77 -0.33 0.79 8.24
CA PHE A 77 1.00 1.16 8.68
C PHE A 77 2.09 0.41 7.90
N ASP A 78 2.00 -0.92 7.86
CA ASP A 78 2.96 -1.78 7.16
C ASP A 78 3.01 -1.45 5.66
N PHE A 79 1.86 -1.23 5.04
CA PHE A 79 1.75 -0.82 3.64
C PHE A 79 2.53 0.47 3.37
N TYR A 80 2.27 1.53 4.14
CA TYR A 80 2.93 2.82 3.90
C TYR A 80 4.42 2.80 4.24
N GLN A 81 4.84 2.04 5.25
CA GLN A 81 6.26 1.85 5.51
C GLN A 81 6.99 1.28 4.30
N GLU A 82 6.43 0.28 3.66
CA GLU A 82 7.05 -0.39 2.51
C GLU A 82 6.99 0.49 1.25
N VAL A 83 5.80 0.96 0.88
CA VAL A 83 5.62 1.64 -0.41
C VAL A 83 6.24 3.04 -0.44
N MET A 84 6.24 3.76 0.68
CA MET A 84 6.85 5.09 0.74
C MET A 84 8.37 5.00 0.71
N ALA A 85 8.96 4.05 1.44
CA ALA A 85 10.40 3.78 1.38
C ALA A 85 10.86 3.40 -0.04
N ALA A 86 10.11 2.53 -0.72
CA ALA A 86 10.40 2.13 -2.11
C ALA A 86 10.36 3.31 -3.09
N LYS A 87 9.58 4.34 -2.81
CA LYS A 87 9.50 5.57 -3.61
C LYS A 87 10.47 6.67 -3.16
N GLY A 88 11.34 6.40 -2.20
CA GLY A 88 12.37 7.33 -1.71
C GLY A 88 11.87 8.35 -0.69
N TRP A 89 10.68 8.14 -0.10
CA TRP A 89 10.18 8.97 0.99
C TRP A 89 10.83 8.58 2.31
N GLN A 90 11.14 9.57 3.13
CA GLN A 90 11.70 9.38 4.47
C GLN A 90 10.64 9.65 5.54
N PRO A 91 10.41 8.74 6.48
CA PRO A 91 9.54 9.01 7.63
C PRO A 91 10.21 10.03 8.54
N THR A 92 9.47 11.08 8.93
CA THR A 92 9.99 12.14 9.80
C THR A 92 9.38 12.12 11.19
N SER A 93 8.12 11.73 11.31
CA SER A 93 7.45 11.65 12.59
C SER A 93 6.29 10.65 12.54
N ARG A 94 6.02 10.05 13.69
CA ARG A 94 4.87 9.20 13.91
C ARG A 94 4.16 9.67 15.18
N PHE A 95 2.86 9.84 15.07
CA PHE A 95 2.00 10.19 16.20
C PHE A 95 0.94 9.12 16.35
N ALA A 96 0.92 8.46 17.50
CA ALA A 96 -0.12 7.53 17.88
C ALA A 96 -0.84 8.09 19.12
N ARG A 97 -2.14 8.32 19.03
CA ARG A 97 -2.95 8.82 20.14
C ARG A 97 -4.37 8.26 20.03
N ASN A 98 -4.82 7.56 21.07
CA ASN A 98 -6.21 7.08 21.18
C ASN A 98 -6.69 6.37 19.91
N GLU A 99 -5.98 5.34 19.46
CA GLU A 99 -6.30 4.56 18.26
C GLU A 99 -6.16 5.32 16.93
N GLN A 100 -5.90 6.62 16.97
CA GLN A 100 -5.52 7.40 15.80
C GLN A 100 -4.01 7.33 15.61
N ASP A 101 -3.59 7.01 14.42
CA ASP A 101 -2.18 6.98 14.06
C ASP A 101 -1.93 7.85 12.84
N SER A 102 -0.78 8.50 12.81
CA SER A 102 -0.37 9.31 11.67
C SER A 102 1.13 9.24 11.48
N ILE A 103 1.54 9.21 10.22
CA ILE A 103 2.95 9.18 9.83
C ILE A 103 3.18 10.30 8.82
N ALA A 104 4.19 11.13 9.10
CA ALA A 104 4.64 12.14 8.16
C ALA A 104 5.88 11.64 7.39
N TYR A 105 5.91 11.92 6.10
CA TYR A 105 7.00 11.60 5.19
C TYR A 105 7.49 12.85 4.48
N THR A 106 8.79 12.87 4.18
CA THR A 106 9.41 13.94 3.38
C THR A 106 10.15 13.35 2.18
N LYS A 107 10.13 14.09 1.08
CA LYS A 107 10.96 13.85 -0.10
C LYS A 107 11.27 15.19 -0.78
N GLY A 108 12.53 15.62 -0.70
CA GLY A 108 12.89 16.97 -1.09
C GLY A 108 12.15 18.01 -0.24
N ASN A 109 11.45 18.93 -0.88
CA ASN A 109 10.61 19.93 -0.21
C ASN A 109 9.14 19.51 -0.07
N ARG A 110 8.79 18.29 -0.44
CA ARG A 110 7.40 17.80 -0.37
C ARG A 110 7.15 17.04 0.92
N LEU A 111 5.95 17.20 1.45
CA LEU A 111 5.47 16.56 2.66
C LEU A 111 4.22 15.73 2.36
N VAL A 112 4.12 14.57 2.97
CA VAL A 112 2.91 13.74 2.96
C VAL A 112 2.60 13.32 4.39
N LEU A 113 1.38 13.56 4.83
CA LEU A 113 0.85 13.05 6.09
C LEU A 113 -0.18 11.97 5.78
N VAL A 114 0.05 10.78 6.30
CA VAL A 114 -0.88 9.67 6.27
C VAL A 114 -1.48 9.52 7.66
N LYS A 115 -2.79 9.72 7.77
CA LYS A 115 -3.54 9.60 9.01
C LYS A 115 -4.61 8.53 8.85
N TYR A 116 -4.76 7.66 9.83
CA TYR A 116 -5.78 6.62 9.78
C TYR A 116 -6.42 6.41 11.14
N ASN A 117 -7.75 6.25 11.12
CA ASN A 117 -8.59 6.11 12.28
C ASN A 117 -9.52 4.91 12.10
N PRO A 118 -9.47 3.91 12.99
CA PRO A 118 -10.43 2.82 12.97
C PRO A 118 -11.82 3.31 13.44
N ASN A 119 -12.85 2.79 12.78
CA ASN A 119 -14.23 2.98 13.19
C ASN A 119 -14.72 1.77 14.00
N PRO A 120 -15.75 1.94 14.85
CA PRO A 120 -16.34 0.82 15.61
C PRO A 120 -16.94 -0.28 14.74
N ASP A 121 -17.29 0.01 13.47
CA ASP A 121 -17.87 -0.95 12.50
C ASP A 121 -16.82 -1.84 11.82
N GLY A 122 -15.54 -1.73 12.19
CA GLY A 122 -14.43 -2.47 11.60
C GLY A 122 -13.85 -1.87 10.31
N THR A 123 -14.37 -0.73 9.86
CA THR A 123 -13.75 0.05 8.78
C THR A 123 -12.69 0.99 9.33
N THR A 124 -11.78 1.42 8.48
CA THR A 124 -10.79 2.45 8.81
C THR A 124 -10.92 3.60 7.83
N VAL A 125 -10.88 4.82 8.35
CA VAL A 125 -10.77 6.04 7.54
C VAL A 125 -9.28 6.38 7.38
N LEU A 126 -8.84 6.46 6.15
CA LEU A 126 -7.50 6.88 5.75
C LEU A 126 -7.61 8.30 5.18
N THR A 127 -6.78 9.20 5.66
CA THR A 127 -6.66 10.55 5.11
C THR A 127 -5.22 10.80 4.72
N VAL A 128 -5.01 11.22 3.50
CA VAL A 128 -3.71 11.62 2.98
C VAL A 128 -3.73 13.12 2.74
N MET A 129 -2.80 13.83 3.33
CA MET A 129 -2.62 15.27 3.16
C MET A 129 -1.24 15.54 2.57
N VAL A 130 -1.17 16.48 1.67
CA VAL A 130 0.06 16.87 0.97
C VAL A 130 0.40 18.30 1.30
N GLY A 131 1.68 18.57 1.48
CA GLY A 131 2.21 19.89 1.73
C GLY A 131 3.56 20.10 1.06
N THR A 132 4.01 21.35 1.14
CA THR A 132 5.33 21.76 0.71
C THR A 132 6.04 22.43 1.89
N GLN A 133 7.28 22.04 2.12
CA GLN A 133 8.13 22.67 3.12
C GLN A 133 8.84 23.85 2.47
N ASP A 134 8.76 25.02 3.11
CA ASP A 134 9.55 26.17 2.69
C ASP A 134 11.04 25.84 2.84
N PRO A 135 11.88 26.30 1.89
CA PRO A 135 13.31 26.15 2.04
C PRO A 135 13.78 26.85 3.34
N PRO A 136 14.77 26.29 4.04
CA PRO A 136 15.31 26.94 5.23
C PRO A 136 15.82 28.34 4.86
N LYS A 137 15.37 29.32 5.61
CA LYS A 137 15.82 30.74 5.46
C LYS A 137 17.26 30.91 5.91
#